data_25b902a70be2a2d36d1a4a54767130c0
#
_entry.id   25b902a70be2a2d36d1a4a54767130c0
#
_cell.length_a   1.000
_cell.length_b   1.000
_cell.length_c   1.000
_cell.angle_alpha   90.00
_cell.angle_beta   90.00
_cell.angle_gamma   90.00
#
_symmetry.space_group_name_H-M   'P 1'
#
loop_
_entity.id
_entity.type
_entity.pdbx_description
1 polymer ?
#
loop_
_entity_poly.entity_id
_entity_poly.type
_entity_poly.pdbx_seq_one_letter_code
_entity_poly.pdbx_strand_id
1 'polypeptide(L)'
;WLNDEDRQILAEGKATVAVNATSNLKLGSGICDTPKLLKAGVPLAIGTDSVASNNNLDFFEEMKLFALLEKIKGGADTVVRPEDVLYAATRAGALSQGREDCGLIQEGFKADLIVGMLCRKQFLRHMKNFPL
;
A
#
# COMPACT_ATOMS: atom_id res chain seq x y z
N TRP A 1 14.70 -3.53 -8.16
CA TRP A 1 15.54 -4.58 -8.73
C TRP A 1 14.84 -5.34 -9.85
N LEU A 2 13.52 -5.15 -10.04
CA LEU A 2 12.76 -5.76 -11.14
C LEU A 2 13.02 -4.98 -12.46
N ASN A 3 13.36 -5.70 -13.51
CA ASN A 3 13.45 -5.16 -14.85
C ASN A 3 12.06 -5.15 -15.54
N ASP A 4 11.95 -4.75 -16.79
CA ASP A 4 10.67 -4.67 -17.51
C ASP A 4 10.08 -6.07 -17.79
N GLU A 5 10.94 -7.05 -18.08
CA GLU A 5 10.55 -8.45 -18.31
C GLU A 5 9.97 -9.07 -17.02
N ASP A 6 10.63 -8.86 -15.87
CA ASP A 6 10.13 -9.34 -14.57
C ASP A 6 8.73 -8.76 -14.28
N ARG A 7 8.52 -7.47 -14.57
CA ARG A 7 7.21 -6.83 -14.37
C ARG A 7 6.13 -7.39 -15.29
N GLN A 8 6.49 -7.70 -16.53
CA GLN A 8 5.57 -8.34 -17.47
C GLN A 8 5.18 -9.75 -16.99
N ILE A 9 6.14 -10.57 -16.55
CA ILE A 9 5.88 -11.89 -15.99
C ILE A 9 4.92 -11.81 -14.78
N LEU A 10 5.13 -10.84 -13.88
CA LEU A 10 4.26 -10.62 -12.73
C LEU A 10 2.83 -10.25 -13.16
N ALA A 11 2.69 -9.40 -14.17
CA ALA A 11 1.39 -8.97 -14.67
C ALA A 11 0.64 -10.12 -15.35
N GLU A 12 1.31 -10.89 -16.22
CA GLU A 12 0.75 -12.06 -16.90
C GLU A 12 0.35 -13.16 -15.91
N GLY A 13 1.19 -13.36 -14.88
CA GLY A 13 0.92 -14.27 -13.76
C GLY A 13 -0.14 -13.79 -12.78
N LYS A 14 -0.71 -12.58 -12.98
CA LYS A 14 -1.68 -11.94 -12.06
C LYS A 14 -1.18 -11.89 -10.62
N ALA A 15 0.13 -11.74 -10.45
CA ALA A 15 0.75 -11.64 -9.14
C ALA A 15 0.49 -10.27 -8.52
N THR A 16 0.29 -10.21 -7.20
CA THR A 16 0.24 -8.96 -6.44
C THR A 16 1.57 -8.75 -5.74
N VAL A 17 2.11 -7.54 -5.80
CA VAL A 17 3.32 -7.17 -5.06
C VAL A 17 2.95 -6.50 -3.74
N ALA A 18 3.32 -7.13 -2.62
CA ALA A 18 3.19 -6.53 -1.30
C ALA A 18 4.41 -5.64 -1.01
N VAL A 19 4.15 -4.35 -0.77
CA VAL A 19 5.17 -3.35 -0.47
C VAL A 19 5.26 -3.17 1.05
N ASN A 20 6.43 -3.46 1.62
CA ASN A 20 6.72 -3.32 3.04
C ASN A 20 7.68 -2.14 3.23
N ALA A 21 7.14 -0.92 3.22
CA ALA A 21 7.91 0.31 3.10
C ALA A 21 8.91 0.49 4.23
N THR A 22 8.46 0.39 5.47
CA THR A 22 9.33 0.55 6.66
C THR A 22 10.43 -0.50 6.71
N SER A 23 10.09 -1.77 6.47
CA SER A 23 11.06 -2.87 6.44
C SER A 23 12.14 -2.64 5.39
N ASN A 24 11.73 -2.29 4.17
CA ASN A 24 12.66 -2.02 3.08
C ASN A 24 13.63 -0.87 3.40
N LEU A 25 13.10 0.21 3.99
CA LEU A 25 13.92 1.36 4.39
C LEU A 25 14.89 1.00 5.53
N LYS A 26 14.38 0.32 6.56
CA LYS A 26 15.18 -0.08 7.72
C LYS A 26 16.32 -1.00 7.34
N LEU A 27 16.08 -1.95 6.46
CA LEU A 27 17.08 -2.93 6.03
C LEU A 27 17.96 -2.43 4.87
N GLY A 28 17.72 -1.22 4.37
CA GLY A 28 18.47 -0.68 3.22
C GLY A 28 18.23 -1.44 1.91
N SER A 29 17.08 -2.14 1.79
CA SER A 29 16.73 -2.93 0.61
C SER A 29 16.30 -2.07 -0.59
N GLY A 30 16.20 -0.77 -0.42
CA GLY A 30 15.82 0.18 -1.46
C GLY A 30 14.33 0.50 -1.46
N ILE A 31 13.91 1.29 -2.46
CA ILE A 31 12.53 1.74 -2.62
C ILE A 31 11.93 1.01 -3.83
N CYS A 32 10.79 0.37 -3.61
CA CYS A 32 10.02 -0.28 -4.67
C CYS A 32 9.59 0.73 -5.74
N ASP A 33 9.74 0.38 -7.01
CA ASP A 33 9.32 1.21 -8.14
C ASP A 33 7.83 0.96 -8.45
N THR A 34 6.98 1.41 -7.52
CA THR A 34 5.52 1.22 -7.56
C THR A 34 4.89 1.82 -8.83
N PRO A 35 5.30 3.01 -9.32
CA PRO A 35 4.74 3.55 -10.56
C PRO A 35 4.96 2.65 -11.78
N LYS A 36 6.12 2.01 -11.88
CA LYS A 36 6.39 1.09 -12.99
C LYS A 36 5.61 -0.21 -12.88
N LEU A 37 5.42 -0.73 -11.66
CA LEU A 37 4.58 -1.91 -11.42
C LEU A 37 3.13 -1.63 -11.81
N LEU A 38 2.56 -0.51 -11.36
CA LEU A 38 1.19 -0.11 -11.71
C LEU A 38 1.03 0.10 -13.21
N LYS A 39 2.01 0.73 -13.88
CA LYS A 39 2.00 0.91 -15.33
C LYS A 39 2.03 -0.43 -16.09
N ALA A 40 2.70 -1.44 -15.54
CA ALA A 40 2.70 -2.79 -16.08
C ALA A 40 1.43 -3.59 -15.76
N GLY A 41 0.49 -3.04 -14.99
CA GLY A 41 -0.74 -3.71 -14.59
C GLY A 41 -0.59 -4.65 -13.40
N VAL A 42 0.51 -4.55 -12.65
CA VAL A 42 0.74 -5.37 -11.45
C VAL A 42 0.03 -4.73 -10.25
N PRO A 43 -0.93 -5.43 -9.62
CA PRO A 43 -1.60 -4.94 -8.41
C PRO A 43 -0.62 -4.77 -7.26
N LEU A 44 -0.83 -3.74 -6.44
CA LEU A 44 -0.04 -3.48 -5.25
C LEU A 44 -0.87 -3.71 -3.99
N ALA A 45 -0.25 -4.31 -2.99
CA ALA A 45 -0.76 -4.39 -1.63
C ALA A 45 0.27 -3.78 -0.66
N ILE A 46 -0.17 -3.46 0.55
CA ILE A 46 0.69 -2.94 1.62
C ILE A 46 0.83 -4.00 2.69
N GLY A 47 2.04 -4.18 3.20
CA GLY A 47 2.34 -5.04 4.33
C GLY A 47 3.28 -4.38 5.31
N THR A 48 3.27 -4.85 6.56
CA THR A 48 4.17 -4.37 7.61
C THR A 48 5.47 -5.16 7.68
N ASP A 49 5.49 -6.38 7.11
CA ASP A 49 6.53 -7.36 7.40
C ASP A 49 6.57 -7.72 8.91
N SER A 50 7.64 -8.30 9.39
CA SER A 50 7.78 -8.69 10.78
C SER A 50 8.11 -7.52 11.70
N VAL A 51 7.80 -7.67 13.00
CA VAL A 51 8.21 -6.70 14.04
C VAL A 51 9.73 -6.52 14.09
N ALA A 52 10.50 -7.54 13.76
CA ALA A 52 11.96 -7.48 13.74
C ALA A 52 12.48 -6.54 12.64
N SER A 53 11.83 -6.50 11.49
CA SER A 53 12.21 -5.66 10.34
C SER A 53 11.49 -4.31 10.31
N ASN A 54 10.38 -4.15 11.03
CA ASN A 54 9.57 -2.93 11.05
C ASN A 54 9.66 -2.16 12.38
N ASN A 55 9.83 -2.80 13.52
CA ASN A 55 9.76 -2.33 14.90
C ASN A 55 8.33 -2.15 15.45
N ASN A 56 7.33 -1.91 14.60
CA ASN A 56 5.92 -1.85 14.98
C ASN A 56 5.05 -2.52 13.91
N LEU A 57 3.74 -2.49 14.10
CA LEU A 57 2.75 -2.97 13.14
C LEU A 57 1.69 -1.87 12.88
N ASP A 58 2.13 -0.59 12.88
CA ASP A 58 1.26 0.54 12.58
C ASP A 58 0.99 0.60 11.08
N PHE A 59 -0.19 0.11 10.68
CA PHE A 59 -0.57 0.03 9.28
C PHE A 59 -0.87 1.42 8.67
N PHE A 60 -1.26 2.40 9.47
CA PHE A 60 -1.44 3.78 8.99
C PHE A 60 -0.11 4.45 8.68
N GLU A 61 0.94 4.13 9.44
CA GLU A 61 2.29 4.56 9.13
C GLU A 61 2.79 3.96 7.81
N GLU A 62 2.55 2.66 7.58
CA GLU A 62 2.88 2.01 6.30
C GLU A 62 2.15 2.64 5.11
N MET A 63 0.86 2.93 5.24
CA MET A 63 0.08 3.61 4.20
C MET A 63 0.68 4.99 3.87
N LYS A 64 1.08 5.75 4.88
CA LYS A 64 1.72 7.06 4.71
C LYS A 64 3.06 6.93 3.99
N LEU A 65 3.92 6.00 4.43
CA LEU A 65 5.23 5.77 3.82
C LEU A 65 5.09 5.27 2.37
N PHE A 66 4.17 4.36 2.12
CA PHE A 66 3.84 3.90 0.77
C PHE A 66 3.54 5.09 -0.15
N ALA A 67 2.62 5.98 0.24
CA ALA A 67 2.24 7.15 -0.55
C ALA A 67 3.42 8.10 -0.80
N LEU A 68 4.24 8.36 0.21
CA LEU A 68 5.40 9.25 0.08
C LEU A 68 6.47 8.66 -0.83
N LEU A 69 6.74 7.36 -0.73
CA LEU A 69 7.74 6.68 -1.54
C LEU A 69 7.28 6.53 -2.99
N GLU A 70 5.99 6.32 -3.23
CA GLU A 70 5.40 6.34 -4.58
C GLU A 70 5.61 7.71 -5.23
N LYS A 71 5.38 8.80 -4.50
CA LYS A 71 5.64 10.17 -4.94
C LYS A 71 7.12 10.38 -5.28
N ILE A 72 8.05 9.89 -4.45
CA ILE A 72 9.49 10.00 -4.69
C ILE A 72 9.89 9.26 -5.97
N LYS A 73 9.35 8.05 -6.18
CA LYS A 73 9.68 7.23 -7.36
C LYS A 73 9.06 7.75 -8.66
N GLY A 74 7.84 8.23 -8.58
CA GLY A 74 7.12 8.72 -9.76
C GLY A 74 7.42 10.17 -10.12
N GLY A 75 8.05 10.95 -9.22
CA GLY A 75 8.40 12.35 -9.43
C GLY A 75 7.30 13.33 -9.01
N ALA A 76 7.57 14.62 -9.22
CA ALA A 76 6.73 15.71 -8.73
C ALA A 76 5.30 15.67 -9.28
N ASP A 77 5.12 15.22 -10.51
CA ASP A 77 3.82 15.18 -11.19
C ASP A 77 2.99 13.92 -10.85
N THR A 78 3.54 13.00 -10.06
CA THR A 78 2.82 11.79 -9.65
C THR A 78 1.69 12.16 -8.71
N VAL A 79 0.47 11.78 -9.07
CA VAL A 79 -0.71 11.91 -8.22
C VAL A 79 -0.92 10.60 -7.47
N VAL A 80 -0.80 10.63 -6.15
CA VAL A 80 -1.10 9.51 -5.27
C VAL A 80 -2.42 9.79 -4.57
N ARG A 81 -3.47 9.09 -4.96
CA ARG A 81 -4.79 9.30 -4.39
C ARG A 81 -4.96 8.49 -3.09
N PRO A 82 -5.53 9.09 -2.03
CA PRO A 82 -5.76 8.40 -0.77
C PRO A 82 -6.57 7.09 -0.92
N GLU A 83 -7.55 7.08 -1.83
CA GLU A 83 -8.36 5.91 -2.12
C GLU A 83 -7.56 4.75 -2.73
N ASP A 84 -6.54 5.02 -3.56
CA ASP A 84 -5.67 3.98 -4.12
C ASP A 84 -4.81 3.36 -3.02
N VAL A 85 -4.31 4.19 -2.10
CA VAL A 85 -3.56 3.73 -0.92
C VAL A 85 -4.44 2.87 -0.01
N LEU A 86 -5.67 3.32 0.25
CA LEU A 86 -6.62 2.55 1.05
C LEU A 86 -6.99 1.23 0.37
N TYR A 87 -7.18 1.23 -0.95
CA TYR A 87 -7.43 0.02 -1.72
C TYR A 87 -6.26 -0.97 -1.62
N ALA A 88 -5.02 -0.51 -1.77
CA ALA A 88 -3.83 -1.33 -1.60
C ALA A 88 -3.70 -1.91 -0.18
N ALA A 89 -4.12 -1.14 0.83
CA ALA A 89 -4.11 -1.55 2.24
C ALA A 89 -5.24 -2.51 2.63
N THR A 90 -6.31 -2.61 1.84
CA THR A 90 -7.51 -3.40 2.19
C THR A 90 -7.84 -4.42 1.11
N ARG A 91 -8.50 -4.01 0.05
CA ARG A 91 -9.02 -4.91 -0.99
C ARG A 91 -7.94 -5.65 -1.76
N ALA A 92 -6.90 -4.96 -2.19
CA ALA A 92 -5.80 -5.60 -2.90
C ALA A 92 -5.06 -6.61 -2.02
N GLY A 93 -4.88 -6.30 -0.73
CA GLY A 93 -4.33 -7.23 0.25
C GLY A 93 -5.18 -8.49 0.42
N ALA A 94 -6.51 -8.36 0.49
CA ALA A 94 -7.42 -9.49 0.55
C ALA A 94 -7.35 -10.36 -0.71
N LEU A 95 -7.40 -9.72 -1.89
CA LEU A 95 -7.34 -10.42 -3.18
C LEU A 95 -6.01 -11.15 -3.39
N SER A 96 -4.88 -10.59 -2.92
CA SER A 96 -3.57 -11.23 -3.00
C SER A 96 -3.49 -12.56 -2.25
N GLN A 97 -4.39 -12.75 -1.28
CA GLN A 97 -4.52 -13.98 -0.50
C GLN A 97 -5.66 -14.90 -0.98
N GLY A 98 -6.27 -14.59 -2.12
CA GLY A 98 -7.42 -15.32 -2.65
C GLY A 98 -8.71 -15.11 -1.85
N ARG A 99 -8.80 -14.06 -1.02
CA ARG A 99 -9.97 -13.74 -0.19
C ARG A 99 -10.88 -12.76 -0.93
N GLU A 100 -11.79 -13.28 -1.72
CA GLU A 100 -12.69 -12.47 -2.54
C GLU A 100 -13.84 -11.82 -1.74
N ASP A 101 -14.11 -12.31 -0.55
CA ASP A 101 -15.18 -11.89 0.35
C ASP A 101 -14.72 -10.92 1.46
N CYS A 102 -13.57 -10.29 1.30
CA CYS A 102 -12.94 -9.39 2.28
C CYS A 102 -12.45 -8.07 1.66
N GLY A 103 -12.11 -7.12 2.52
CA GLY A 103 -11.46 -5.86 2.16
C GLY A 103 -12.39 -4.78 1.59
N LEU A 104 -13.72 -4.99 1.66
CA LEU A 104 -14.76 -4.01 1.32
C LEU A 104 -15.90 -4.07 2.34
N ILE A 105 -16.59 -2.95 2.51
CA ILE A 105 -17.86 -2.92 3.24
C ILE A 105 -18.97 -3.16 2.19
N GLN A 106 -19.40 -4.40 2.12
CA GLN A 106 -20.41 -4.85 1.15
C GLN A 106 -21.26 -5.96 1.74
N GLU A 107 -22.53 -6.05 1.34
CA GLU A 107 -23.43 -7.13 1.74
C GLU A 107 -22.86 -8.50 1.30
N GLY A 108 -22.86 -9.47 2.20
CA GLY A 108 -22.30 -10.81 1.99
C GLY A 108 -20.79 -10.92 2.21
N PHE A 109 -20.10 -9.81 2.47
CA PHE A 109 -18.67 -9.82 2.79
C PHE A 109 -18.43 -10.10 4.27
N LYS A 110 -17.26 -10.64 4.61
CA LYS A 110 -16.83 -10.80 5.99
C LYS A 110 -16.60 -9.45 6.66
N ALA A 111 -17.06 -9.33 7.89
CA ALA A 111 -16.95 -8.11 8.69
C ALA A 111 -15.60 -8.00 9.41
N ASP A 112 -14.50 -8.16 8.68
CA ASP A 112 -13.15 -7.86 9.16
C ASP A 112 -12.98 -6.34 9.17
N LEU A 113 -13.42 -5.67 10.23
CA LEU A 113 -13.54 -4.21 10.32
C LEU A 113 -12.73 -3.67 11.49
N ILE A 114 -12.20 -2.47 11.32
CA ILE A 114 -11.68 -1.64 12.40
C ILE A 114 -12.56 -0.40 12.54
N VAL A 115 -12.84 -0.01 13.79
CA VAL A 115 -13.53 1.24 14.09
C VAL A 115 -12.51 2.19 14.72
N GLY A 116 -12.18 3.25 13.98
CA GLY A 116 -11.26 4.29 14.44
C GLY A 116 -12.03 5.48 14.99
N MET A 117 -11.77 5.89 16.23
CA MET A 117 -12.22 7.19 16.75
C MET A 117 -11.20 8.25 16.36
N LEU A 118 -11.54 9.06 15.35
CA LEU A 118 -10.72 10.21 14.98
C LEU A 118 -11.13 11.41 15.82
N CYS A 119 -10.30 11.76 16.81
CA CYS A 119 -10.46 13.04 17.47
C CYS A 119 -10.33 14.17 16.43
N ARG A 120 -11.29 15.11 16.40
CA ARG A 120 -11.35 16.22 15.43
C ARG A 120 -10.00 16.95 15.29
N LYS A 121 -9.22 17.06 16.36
CA LYS A 121 -7.89 17.68 16.35
C LYS A 121 -6.84 16.80 15.64
N GLN A 122 -6.92 15.47 15.76
CA GLN A 122 -6.02 14.55 15.07
C GLN A 122 -6.39 14.41 13.60
N PHE A 123 -7.68 14.35 13.29
CA PHE A 123 -8.18 14.33 11.91
C PHE A 123 -7.70 15.56 11.12
N LEU A 124 -7.86 16.77 11.68
CA LEU A 124 -7.40 18.00 11.05
C LEU A 124 -5.86 18.10 10.94
N ARG A 125 -5.10 17.48 11.85
CA ARG A 125 -3.65 17.37 11.73
C ARG A 125 -3.24 16.42 10.62
N HIS A 126 -3.92 15.27 10.48
CA HIS A 126 -3.65 14.31 9.40
C HIS A 126 -4.03 14.88 8.04
N MET A 127 -5.19 15.50 7.92
CA MET A 127 -5.65 16.13 6.66
C MET A 127 -4.74 17.27 6.20
N LYS A 128 -4.16 18.06 7.13
CA LYS A 128 -3.21 19.14 6.78
C LYS A 128 -1.86 18.62 6.28
N ASN A 129 -1.54 17.37 6.51
CA ASN A 129 -0.28 16.74 6.09
C ASN A 129 -0.41 15.92 4.80
N PHE A 130 -1.60 15.81 4.22
CA PHE A 130 -1.79 15.31 2.87
C PHE A 130 -1.88 16.52 1.93
N PRO A 131 -0.90 16.76 1.07
CA PRO A 131 -1.06 17.73 0.00
C PRO A 131 -2.17 17.23 -0.94
N LEU A 132 -3.21 18.04 -1.08
CA LEU A 132 -4.22 17.92 -2.15
C LEU A 132 -3.56 18.18 -3.50
#